data_61193519e9734134e37deace2ff15eea
#
_entry.id   61193519e9734134e37deace2ff15eea
#
_cell.length_a   1.000
_cell.length_b   1.000
_cell.length_c   1.000
_cell.angle_alpha   90.00
_cell.angle_beta   90.00
_cell.angle_gamma   90.00
#
_symmetry.space_group_name_H-M   'P 1'
#
loop_
_entity.id
_entity.type
_entity.pdbx_description
1 polymer ?
#
loop_
_entity_poly.entity_id
_entity_poly.type
_entity_poly.pdbx_seq_one_letter_code
_entity_poly.pdbx_strand_id
1 'polypeptide(L)'
;MTDKKQNEVSESKEIPHEINSVSDLSQILQTLGEPKEGHTRFFRGHGDKGWQMLPSIYRAKHLIENEDKIIKDALTYCPDDFLPSDTLFEKLVKLQHYGYSTRLLDLTTNALVALYFSAWNKQHHEKDGELIILDIPNEQIKYGDSDTVAILSAISLRNFLFNISKAIEIADTDRILKEYEYAERMKKEYRHLEFNTIIPFIRKYKIIEGKKAFLLSFNNNTDIISLLHDIQTD
;
A
#
# COMPACT_ATOMS: atom_id res chain seq x y z
N MET A 1 5.96 -37.86 -50.68
CA MET A 1 6.11 -36.42 -50.36
C MET A 1 5.80 -36.25 -48.89
N THR A 2 6.86 -36.21 -48.10
CA THR A 2 6.79 -36.16 -46.62
C THR A 2 7.22 -34.76 -46.19
N ASP A 3 6.23 -33.95 -45.75
CA ASP A 3 6.47 -32.63 -45.19
C ASP A 3 7.14 -32.74 -43.84
N LYS A 4 8.40 -32.34 -43.75
CA LYS A 4 9.13 -32.09 -42.53
C LYS A 4 8.68 -30.72 -41.99
N LYS A 5 7.76 -30.71 -40.97
CA LYS A 5 7.60 -29.56 -40.10
C LYS A 5 8.88 -29.41 -39.27
N GLN A 6 9.66 -28.38 -39.58
CA GLN A 6 10.72 -27.88 -38.67
C GLN A 6 10.08 -27.28 -37.44
N ASN A 7 10.29 -27.93 -36.30
CA ASN A 7 10.06 -27.31 -35.00
C ASN A 7 11.18 -26.29 -34.78
N GLU A 8 10.89 -25.01 -34.95
CA GLU A 8 11.69 -23.94 -34.39
C GLU A 8 11.54 -23.97 -32.88
N VAL A 9 12.49 -24.58 -32.20
CA VAL A 9 12.71 -24.41 -30.78
C VAL A 9 13.22 -22.99 -30.63
N SER A 10 12.37 -22.09 -30.09
CA SER A 10 12.79 -20.77 -29.69
C SER A 10 13.84 -20.92 -28.59
N GLU A 11 15.10 -20.69 -28.92
CA GLU A 11 16.18 -20.51 -27.95
C GLU A 11 15.74 -19.41 -26.99
N SER A 12 15.45 -19.77 -25.74
CA SER A 12 15.30 -18.83 -24.67
C SER A 12 16.65 -18.12 -24.48
N LYS A 13 16.79 -16.91 -24.99
CA LYS A 13 17.98 -16.08 -24.74
C LYS A 13 18.15 -15.96 -23.22
N GLU A 14 19.21 -16.54 -22.69
CA GLU A 14 19.57 -16.35 -21.29
C GLU A 14 19.77 -14.86 -21.03
N ILE A 15 19.03 -14.33 -20.06
CA ILE A 15 19.17 -12.93 -19.64
C ILE A 15 20.47 -12.84 -18.87
N PRO A 16 21.39 -11.92 -19.24
CA PRO A 16 22.62 -11.71 -18.48
C PRO A 16 22.27 -11.39 -17.01
N HIS A 17 22.93 -12.07 -16.07
CA HIS A 17 22.69 -11.88 -14.64
C HIS A 17 23.56 -10.78 -14.02
N GLU A 18 24.55 -10.26 -14.76
CA GLU A 18 25.50 -9.26 -14.27
C GLU A 18 25.45 -8.00 -15.11
N ILE A 19 25.52 -6.83 -14.45
CA ILE A 19 25.55 -5.51 -15.06
C ILE A 19 26.90 -4.86 -14.72
N ASN A 20 27.83 -4.86 -15.67
CA ASN A 20 29.15 -4.22 -15.51
C ASN A 20 29.22 -2.88 -16.25
N SER A 21 28.24 -2.57 -17.09
CA SER A 21 28.14 -1.34 -17.85
C SER A 21 26.70 -0.93 -18.13
N VAL A 22 26.50 0.31 -18.56
CA VAL A 22 25.20 0.81 -19.05
C VAL A 22 24.74 0.03 -20.28
N SER A 23 25.70 -0.47 -21.11
CA SER A 23 25.40 -1.30 -22.27
C SER A 23 24.77 -2.63 -21.87
N ASP A 24 25.26 -3.27 -20.80
CA ASP A 24 24.70 -4.54 -20.31
C ASP A 24 23.27 -4.33 -19.82
N LEU A 25 22.99 -3.24 -19.09
CA LEU A 25 21.63 -2.89 -18.72
C LEU A 25 20.73 -2.73 -19.94
N SER A 26 21.21 -2.04 -21.00
CA SER A 26 20.44 -1.86 -22.23
C SER A 26 20.13 -3.20 -22.90
N GLN A 27 21.08 -4.14 -22.93
CA GLN A 27 20.87 -5.49 -23.50
C GLN A 27 19.87 -6.30 -22.68
N ILE A 28 19.95 -6.21 -21.34
CA ILE A 28 18.99 -6.85 -20.43
C ILE A 28 17.58 -6.34 -20.71
N LEU A 29 17.41 -5.01 -20.77
CA LEU A 29 16.09 -4.40 -21.03
C LEU A 29 15.55 -4.77 -22.42
N GLN A 30 16.40 -4.84 -23.46
CA GLN A 30 16.01 -5.30 -24.78
C GLN A 30 15.59 -6.77 -24.78
N THR A 31 16.28 -7.62 -24.01
CA THR A 31 15.96 -9.05 -23.90
C THR A 31 14.65 -9.27 -23.13
N LEU A 32 14.41 -8.48 -22.05
CA LEU A 32 13.15 -8.50 -21.31
C LEU A 32 11.97 -7.98 -22.12
N GLY A 33 12.24 -7.09 -23.09
CA GLY A 33 11.19 -6.44 -23.87
C GLY A 33 10.30 -5.51 -23.04
N GLU A 34 9.17 -5.10 -23.64
CA GLU A 34 8.17 -4.28 -22.98
C GLU A 34 7.43 -5.07 -21.88
N PRO A 35 6.94 -4.40 -20.82
CA PRO A 35 6.08 -5.03 -19.82
C PRO A 35 4.81 -5.58 -20.49
N LYS A 36 4.18 -6.57 -19.88
CA LYS A 36 2.90 -7.12 -20.37
C LYS A 36 1.88 -5.99 -20.51
N GLU A 37 0.97 -6.12 -21.48
CA GLU A 37 -0.15 -5.20 -21.63
C GLU A 37 -0.88 -5.03 -20.29
N GLY A 38 -1.23 -3.79 -19.94
CA GLY A 38 -1.85 -3.46 -18.67
C GLY A 38 -0.91 -3.45 -17.45
N HIS A 39 0.41 -3.51 -17.65
CA HIS A 39 1.42 -3.40 -16.59
C HIS A 39 2.33 -2.20 -16.82
N THR A 40 2.84 -1.64 -15.74
CA THR A 40 3.90 -0.61 -15.75
C THR A 40 5.15 -1.18 -15.08
N ARG A 41 6.31 -0.96 -15.73
CA ARG A 41 7.60 -1.39 -15.22
C ARG A 41 8.20 -0.36 -14.28
N PHE A 42 8.59 -0.82 -13.11
CA PHE A 42 9.31 -0.05 -12.10
C PHE A 42 10.65 -0.69 -11.81
N PHE A 43 11.57 0.14 -11.35
CA PHE A 43 12.93 -0.25 -11.01
C PHE A 43 13.31 0.25 -9.62
N ARG A 44 14.20 -0.49 -8.95
CA ARG A 44 14.84 -0.07 -7.71
C ARG A 44 16.29 -0.56 -7.68
N GLY A 45 17.21 0.30 -7.26
CA GLY A 45 18.62 -0.05 -7.04
C GLY A 45 18.93 -0.24 -5.56
N HIS A 46 19.64 -1.32 -5.24
CA HIS A 46 20.23 -1.58 -3.95
C HIS A 46 21.77 -1.54 -4.05
N GLY A 47 22.44 -0.83 -3.16
CA GLY A 47 23.91 -0.78 -3.09
C GLY A 47 24.55 -2.05 -2.50
N ASP A 48 23.76 -2.98 -2.02
CA ASP A 48 24.17 -4.29 -1.51
C ASP A 48 23.05 -5.30 -1.84
N LYS A 49 23.37 -6.31 -2.62
CA LYS A 49 22.43 -7.39 -3.03
C LYS A 49 21.89 -8.20 -1.84
N GLY A 50 22.52 -8.11 -0.67
CA GLY A 50 22.05 -8.74 0.56
C GLY A 50 20.91 -7.97 1.24
N TRP A 51 20.53 -6.78 0.77
CA TRP A 51 19.45 -6.02 1.36
C TRP A 51 18.09 -6.58 0.98
N GLN A 52 17.23 -6.66 1.98
CA GLN A 52 15.82 -6.98 1.71
C GLN A 52 15.11 -5.75 1.14
N MET A 53 14.16 -5.99 0.23
CA MET A 53 13.29 -4.96 -0.33
C MET A 53 12.23 -4.54 0.70
N LEU A 54 12.66 -3.87 1.76
CA LEU A 54 11.83 -3.41 2.86
C LEU A 54 11.95 -1.89 3.07
N PRO A 55 10.83 -1.18 3.31
CA PRO A 55 10.84 0.19 3.79
C PRO A 55 11.69 0.34 5.05
N SER A 56 12.27 1.52 5.25
CA SER A 56 13.23 1.78 6.34
C SER A 56 12.65 1.52 7.73
N ILE A 57 11.37 1.76 7.94
CA ILE A 57 10.69 1.53 9.22
C ILE A 57 10.71 0.08 9.69
N TYR A 58 10.75 -0.89 8.75
CA TYR A 58 10.77 -2.32 9.05
C TYR A 58 12.16 -2.91 9.28
N ARG A 59 13.23 -2.12 9.04
CA ARG A 59 14.61 -2.61 9.16
C ARG A 59 15.07 -2.81 10.60
N ALA A 60 14.37 -2.20 11.57
CA ALA A 60 14.69 -2.39 12.99
C ALA A 60 13.39 -2.40 13.82
N LYS A 61 13.30 -3.35 14.75
CA LYS A 61 12.11 -3.56 15.57
C LYS A 61 11.67 -2.30 16.33
N HIS A 62 12.62 -1.56 16.90
CA HIS A 62 12.32 -0.34 17.65
C HIS A 62 11.74 0.79 16.78
N LEU A 63 12.00 0.78 15.47
CA LEU A 63 11.44 1.78 14.55
C LEU A 63 9.95 1.52 14.33
N ILE A 64 9.57 0.30 13.91
CA ILE A 64 8.18 -0.03 13.64
C ILE A 64 7.31 -0.01 14.90
N GLU A 65 7.85 -0.37 16.07
CA GLU A 65 7.14 -0.33 17.34
C GLU A 65 6.86 1.11 17.84
N ASN A 66 7.57 2.11 17.32
CA ASN A 66 7.41 3.51 17.69
C ASN A 66 7.12 4.42 16.49
N GLU A 67 6.65 3.89 15.38
CA GLU A 67 6.40 4.63 14.14
C GLU A 67 5.48 5.84 14.40
N ASP A 68 4.36 5.62 15.08
CA ASP A 68 3.39 6.66 15.40
C ASP A 68 4.00 7.80 16.23
N LYS A 69 4.90 7.49 17.16
CA LYS A 69 5.60 8.49 17.98
C LYS A 69 6.62 9.26 17.15
N ILE A 70 7.42 8.55 16.33
CA ILE A 70 8.42 9.16 15.45
C ILE A 70 7.75 10.20 14.54
N ILE A 71 6.61 9.84 13.93
CA ILE A 71 5.88 10.74 13.02
C ILE A 71 5.28 11.92 13.81
N LYS A 72 4.58 11.67 14.91
CA LYS A 72 3.96 12.71 15.74
C LYS A 72 5.00 13.70 16.30
N ASP A 73 6.14 13.18 16.76
CA ASP A 73 7.25 14.01 17.25
C ASP A 73 7.82 14.89 16.13
N ALA A 74 8.07 14.32 14.94
CA ALA A 74 8.57 15.07 13.80
C ALA A 74 7.60 16.20 13.38
N LEU A 75 6.30 15.90 13.28
CA LEU A 75 5.27 16.90 12.98
C LEU A 75 5.15 18.00 14.06
N THR A 76 5.43 17.64 15.30
CA THR A 76 5.37 18.59 16.43
C THR A 76 6.60 19.50 16.50
N TYR A 77 7.81 18.94 16.24
CA TYR A 77 9.05 19.68 16.34
C TYR A 77 9.39 20.52 15.09
N CYS A 78 8.81 20.19 13.93
CA CYS A 78 9.05 20.88 12.67
C CYS A 78 7.73 21.37 12.04
N PRO A 79 6.87 22.11 12.75
CA PRO A 79 5.54 22.47 12.26
C PRO A 79 5.58 23.32 10.98
N ASP A 80 6.63 24.11 10.77
CA ASP A 80 6.77 25.01 9.62
C ASP A 80 7.06 24.24 8.31
N ASP A 81 7.51 22.98 8.40
CA ASP A 81 7.80 22.13 7.25
C ASP A 81 6.55 21.42 6.71
N PHE A 82 5.45 21.42 7.48
CA PHE A 82 4.22 20.70 7.14
C PHE A 82 3.03 21.65 7.09
N LEU A 83 2.46 21.81 5.89
CA LEU A 83 1.27 22.66 5.72
C LEU A 83 0.03 21.96 6.31
N PRO A 84 -0.93 22.73 6.84
CA PRO A 84 -2.23 22.16 7.25
C PRO A 84 -2.99 21.49 6.11
N SER A 85 -2.73 21.90 4.85
CA SER A 85 -3.31 21.32 3.64
C SER A 85 -2.61 20.06 3.14
N ASP A 86 -1.43 19.73 3.69
CA ASP A 86 -0.74 18.50 3.28
C ASP A 86 -1.52 17.28 3.76
N THR A 87 -1.82 16.37 2.85
CA THR A 87 -2.34 15.04 3.18
C THR A 87 -1.32 14.28 4.03
N LEU A 88 -1.75 13.25 4.72
CA LEU A 88 -0.84 12.43 5.52
C LEU A 88 0.20 11.71 4.65
N PHE A 89 -0.17 11.31 3.44
CA PHE A 89 0.77 10.74 2.48
C PHE A 89 1.88 11.73 2.11
N GLU A 90 1.53 12.99 1.81
CA GLU A 90 2.52 14.04 1.49
C GLU A 90 3.43 14.32 2.68
N LYS A 91 2.90 14.31 3.91
CA LYS A 91 3.69 14.41 5.14
C LYS A 91 4.68 13.27 5.27
N LEU A 92 4.27 12.01 4.98
CA LEU A 92 5.16 10.85 4.98
C LEU A 92 6.26 10.96 3.92
N VAL A 93 5.94 11.46 2.73
CA VAL A 93 6.92 11.71 1.65
C VAL A 93 7.95 12.75 2.10
N LYS A 94 7.51 13.87 2.68
CA LYS A 94 8.41 14.88 3.23
C LYS A 94 9.31 14.32 4.34
N LEU A 95 8.74 13.55 5.28
CA LEU A 95 9.50 12.90 6.35
C LEU A 95 10.58 11.99 5.79
N GLN A 96 10.25 11.17 4.78
CA GLN A 96 11.25 10.32 4.12
C GLN A 96 12.34 11.13 3.45
N HIS A 97 12.00 12.23 2.80
CA HIS A 97 12.97 13.15 2.20
C HIS A 97 13.94 13.74 3.23
N TYR A 98 13.47 14.01 4.44
CA TYR A 98 14.29 14.47 5.58
C TYR A 98 15.03 13.34 6.29
N GLY A 99 14.98 12.10 5.81
CA GLY A 99 15.71 10.97 6.36
C GLY A 99 15.02 10.21 7.50
N TYR A 100 13.78 10.53 7.79
CA TYR A 100 12.99 9.74 8.74
C TYR A 100 12.64 8.37 8.17
N SER A 101 12.58 7.37 9.04
CA SER A 101 12.13 6.04 8.65
C SER A 101 10.61 6.03 8.45
N THR A 102 10.17 5.62 7.26
CA THR A 102 8.76 5.56 6.89
C THR A 102 8.40 4.20 6.29
N ARG A 103 7.10 3.97 6.06
CA ARG A 103 6.56 2.80 5.32
C ARG A 103 6.75 2.91 3.81
N LEU A 104 7.28 4.01 3.32
CA LEU A 104 7.43 4.22 1.89
C LEU A 104 8.69 3.52 1.38
N LEU A 105 8.61 3.05 0.14
CA LEU A 105 9.72 2.46 -0.59
C LEU A 105 9.77 3.08 -1.98
N ASP A 106 10.86 3.81 -2.26
CA ASP A 106 11.01 4.51 -3.54
C ASP A 106 11.21 3.53 -4.68
N LEU A 107 10.44 3.73 -5.73
CA LEU A 107 10.57 3.08 -7.02
C LEU A 107 10.71 4.16 -8.11
N THR A 108 11.29 3.80 -9.23
CA THR A 108 11.41 4.69 -10.40
C THR A 108 11.00 3.94 -11.66
N THR A 109 10.47 4.66 -12.66
CA THR A 109 10.24 4.12 -14.00
C THR A 109 11.48 4.20 -14.90
N ASN A 110 12.57 4.78 -14.39
CA ASN A 110 13.83 4.94 -15.14
C ASN A 110 14.90 3.97 -14.64
N ALA A 111 15.25 2.99 -15.44
CA ALA A 111 16.26 1.99 -15.12
C ALA A 111 17.66 2.58 -14.82
N LEU A 112 18.05 3.68 -15.47
CA LEU A 112 19.34 4.33 -15.22
C LEU A 112 19.38 5.00 -13.85
N VAL A 113 18.26 5.55 -13.37
CA VAL A 113 18.15 6.09 -12.02
C VAL A 113 18.31 4.98 -10.99
N ALA A 114 17.68 3.83 -11.20
CA ALA A 114 17.85 2.68 -10.32
C ALA A 114 19.30 2.13 -10.35
N LEU A 115 19.90 2.04 -11.54
CA LEU A 115 21.31 1.66 -11.66
C LEU A 115 22.24 2.64 -10.91
N TYR A 116 21.98 3.95 -11.03
CA TYR A 116 22.72 4.95 -10.27
C TYR A 116 22.64 4.69 -8.76
N PHE A 117 21.43 4.45 -8.22
CA PHE A 117 21.25 4.16 -6.79
C PHE A 117 21.90 2.84 -6.35
N SER A 118 22.08 1.86 -7.23
CA SER A 118 22.80 0.63 -6.90
C SER A 118 24.32 0.82 -6.81
N ALA A 119 24.90 1.88 -7.42
CA ALA A 119 26.33 2.05 -7.57
C ALA A 119 26.91 3.31 -6.86
N TRP A 120 26.06 4.31 -6.53
CA TRP A 120 26.56 5.64 -6.14
C TRP A 120 27.18 5.73 -4.74
N ASN A 121 26.75 4.87 -3.81
CA ASN A 121 27.16 4.99 -2.42
C ASN A 121 28.54 4.39 -2.16
N LYS A 122 29.52 5.22 -1.89
CA LYS A 122 30.92 4.84 -1.62
C LYS A 122 31.08 3.84 -0.48
N GLN A 123 30.17 3.84 0.49
CA GLN A 123 30.20 2.90 1.62
C GLN A 123 29.96 1.44 1.20
N HIS A 124 29.42 1.21 0.01
CA HIS A 124 29.07 -0.10 -0.52
C HIS A 124 29.89 -0.48 -1.78
N HIS A 125 30.96 0.27 -2.12
CA HIS A 125 31.77 0.00 -3.32
C HIS A 125 32.46 -1.38 -3.31
N GLU A 126 32.62 -1.98 -2.15
CA GLU A 126 33.19 -3.32 -1.98
C GLU A 126 32.12 -4.44 -2.11
N LYS A 127 30.87 -4.09 -2.39
CA LYS A 127 29.75 -5.02 -2.48
C LYS A 127 29.10 -4.98 -3.84
N ASP A 128 28.57 -6.12 -4.25
CA ASP A 128 27.72 -6.18 -5.43
C ASP A 128 26.39 -5.49 -5.12
N GLY A 129 26.01 -4.54 -5.98
CA GLY A 129 24.68 -3.96 -5.97
C GLY A 129 23.63 -4.89 -6.62
N GLU A 130 22.39 -4.50 -6.53
CA GLU A 130 21.27 -5.21 -7.16
C GLU A 130 20.33 -4.23 -7.86
N LEU A 131 19.89 -4.57 -9.07
CA LEU A 131 18.83 -3.88 -9.79
C LEU A 131 17.57 -4.75 -9.79
N ILE A 132 16.53 -4.29 -9.09
CA ILE A 132 15.24 -4.96 -8.98
C ILE A 132 14.31 -4.40 -10.06
N ILE A 133 13.65 -5.28 -10.81
CA ILE A 133 12.69 -4.95 -11.87
C ILE A 133 11.34 -5.51 -11.48
N LEU A 134 10.30 -4.67 -11.51
CA LEU A 134 8.94 -5.00 -11.11
C LEU A 134 7.97 -4.60 -12.21
N ASP A 135 7.22 -5.56 -12.74
CA ASP A 135 6.10 -5.29 -13.64
C ASP A 135 4.79 -5.33 -12.81
N ILE A 136 4.22 -4.15 -12.54
CA ILE A 136 3.05 -3.99 -11.65
C ILE A 136 1.81 -3.78 -12.51
N PRO A 137 0.71 -4.54 -12.28
CA PRO A 137 -0.58 -4.31 -12.95
C PRO A 137 -1.07 -2.88 -12.74
N ASN A 138 -1.51 -2.20 -13.80
CA ASN A 138 -1.97 -0.80 -13.74
C ASN A 138 -3.14 -0.60 -12.76
N GLU A 139 -3.99 -1.60 -12.60
CA GLU A 139 -5.10 -1.59 -11.63
C GLU A 139 -4.65 -1.50 -10.16
N GLN A 140 -3.42 -1.95 -9.86
CA GLN A 140 -2.82 -1.88 -8.52
C GLN A 140 -2.12 -0.54 -8.27
N ILE A 141 -1.84 0.23 -9.32
CA ILE A 141 -1.20 1.55 -9.19
C ILE A 141 -2.27 2.55 -8.75
N LYS A 142 -2.01 3.24 -7.64
CA LYS A 142 -2.91 4.24 -7.06
C LYS A 142 -2.22 5.59 -7.01
N TYR A 143 -2.99 6.65 -7.21
CA TYR A 143 -2.54 8.03 -7.02
C TYR A 143 -2.60 8.42 -5.55
N GLY A 144 -1.87 9.47 -5.18
CA GLY A 144 -1.74 9.94 -3.80
C GLY A 144 -3.05 10.38 -3.14
N ASP A 145 -4.04 10.78 -3.94
CA ASP A 145 -5.39 11.21 -3.54
C ASP A 145 -6.42 10.07 -3.44
N SER A 146 -5.98 8.80 -3.62
CA SER A 146 -6.90 7.66 -3.54
C SER A 146 -7.17 7.22 -2.09
N ASP A 147 -8.39 6.74 -1.83
CA ASP A 147 -8.79 6.19 -0.52
C ASP A 147 -7.81 5.12 -0.01
N THR A 148 -7.27 4.29 -0.93
CA THR A 148 -6.29 3.26 -0.57
C THR A 148 -5.02 3.88 0.02
N VAL A 149 -4.51 4.96 -0.56
CA VAL A 149 -3.30 5.65 -0.09
C VAL A 149 -3.61 6.38 1.22
N ALA A 150 -4.77 7.02 1.36
CA ALA A 150 -5.21 7.66 2.60
C ALA A 150 -5.27 6.65 3.76
N ILE A 151 -5.92 5.50 3.56
CA ILE A 151 -6.03 4.43 4.57
C ILE A 151 -4.65 3.90 4.97
N LEU A 152 -3.79 3.57 3.99
CA LEU A 152 -2.46 3.04 4.26
C LEU A 152 -1.57 4.06 5.00
N SER A 153 -1.70 5.34 4.67
CA SER A 153 -0.99 6.42 5.35
C SER A 153 -1.47 6.57 6.80
N ALA A 154 -2.79 6.52 7.04
CA ALA A 154 -3.37 6.64 8.37
C ALA A 154 -2.93 5.54 9.35
N ILE A 155 -2.57 4.36 8.85
CA ILE A 155 -2.03 3.26 9.69
C ILE A 155 -0.73 3.67 10.38
N SER A 156 0.11 4.50 9.76
CA SER A 156 1.39 4.95 10.31
C SER A 156 1.27 5.78 11.60
N LEU A 157 0.11 6.39 11.84
CA LEU A 157 -0.19 7.15 13.07
C LEU A 157 -0.77 6.28 14.19
N ARG A 158 -1.01 4.98 13.93
CA ARG A 158 -1.55 4.05 14.93
C ARG A 158 -0.42 3.42 15.74
N ASN A 159 -0.71 3.12 16.99
CA ASN A 159 0.25 2.41 17.80
C ASN A 159 0.50 1.00 17.21
N PHE A 160 1.65 0.42 17.52
CA PHE A 160 2.09 -0.88 16.99
C PHE A 160 1.09 -2.03 17.22
N LEU A 161 0.28 -1.96 18.28
CA LEU A 161 -0.72 -3.00 18.61
C LEU A 161 -2.03 -2.83 17.83
N PHE A 162 -2.15 -1.80 16.99
CA PHE A 162 -3.36 -1.57 16.20
C PHE A 162 -3.61 -2.75 15.23
N ASN A 163 -4.81 -3.31 15.32
CA ASN A 163 -5.24 -4.43 14.49
C ASN A 163 -6.17 -3.96 13.38
N ILE A 164 -5.63 -3.83 12.16
CA ILE A 164 -6.37 -3.35 11.00
C ILE A 164 -7.54 -4.26 10.62
N SER A 165 -7.40 -5.58 10.72
CA SER A 165 -8.48 -6.52 10.38
C SER A 165 -9.68 -6.31 11.30
N LYS A 166 -9.41 -6.07 12.59
CA LYS A 166 -10.45 -5.77 13.58
C LYS A 166 -11.09 -4.40 13.33
N ALA A 167 -10.30 -3.40 12.92
CA ALA A 167 -10.83 -2.09 12.56
C ALA A 167 -11.78 -2.17 11.36
N ILE A 168 -11.40 -2.91 10.31
CA ILE A 168 -12.24 -3.14 9.13
C ILE A 168 -13.54 -3.87 9.51
N GLU A 169 -13.44 -4.91 10.35
CA GLU A 169 -14.63 -5.65 10.81
C GLU A 169 -15.62 -4.74 11.57
N ILE A 170 -15.11 -3.83 12.39
CA ILE A 170 -15.95 -2.88 13.14
C ILE A 170 -16.58 -1.87 12.19
N ALA A 171 -15.83 -1.31 11.24
CA ALA A 171 -16.34 -0.36 10.26
C ALA A 171 -17.46 -0.97 9.41
N ASP A 172 -17.29 -2.21 8.94
CA ASP A 172 -18.33 -2.95 8.22
C ASP A 172 -19.60 -3.16 9.08
N THR A 173 -19.41 -3.46 10.36
CA THR A 173 -20.54 -3.66 11.29
C THR A 173 -21.29 -2.36 11.54
N ASP A 174 -20.60 -1.23 11.72
CA ASP A 174 -21.23 0.08 11.90
C ASP A 174 -22.04 0.51 10.67
N ARG A 175 -21.49 0.28 9.47
CA ARG A 175 -22.21 0.52 8.21
C ARG A 175 -23.49 -0.29 8.13
N ILE A 176 -23.44 -1.58 8.47
CA ILE A 176 -24.60 -2.48 8.47
C ILE A 176 -25.66 -2.01 9.50
N LEU A 177 -25.21 -1.53 10.67
CA LEU A 177 -26.13 -0.99 11.70
C LEU A 177 -26.84 0.28 11.23
N LYS A 178 -26.13 1.21 10.61
CA LYS A 178 -26.69 2.45 10.05
C LYS A 178 -27.71 2.14 8.92
N GLU A 179 -27.39 1.21 8.04
CA GLU A 179 -28.32 0.74 7.00
C GLU A 179 -29.60 0.13 7.63
N TYR A 180 -29.44 -0.62 8.71
CA TYR A 180 -30.55 -1.20 9.45
C TYR A 180 -31.46 -0.14 10.12
N GLU A 181 -30.85 0.80 10.86
CA GLU A 181 -31.60 1.88 11.50
C GLU A 181 -32.34 2.74 10.49
N TYR A 182 -31.76 2.94 9.30
CA TYR A 182 -32.43 3.60 8.18
C TYR A 182 -33.64 2.78 7.71
N ALA A 183 -33.44 1.46 7.49
CA ALA A 183 -34.53 0.58 7.06
C ALA A 183 -35.69 0.51 8.08
N GLU A 184 -35.39 0.48 9.38
CA GLU A 184 -36.44 0.51 10.43
C GLU A 184 -37.19 1.85 10.48
N ARG A 185 -36.50 2.97 10.23
CA ARG A 185 -37.15 4.29 10.09
C ARG A 185 -38.08 4.30 8.88
N MET A 186 -37.60 3.84 7.73
CA MET A 186 -38.39 3.77 6.49
C MET A 186 -39.61 2.84 6.65
N LYS A 187 -39.46 1.71 7.35
CA LYS A 187 -40.56 0.81 7.65
C LYS A 187 -41.66 1.45 8.54
N LYS A 188 -41.27 2.32 9.48
CA LYS A 188 -42.23 3.07 10.30
C LYS A 188 -42.94 4.16 9.50
N GLU A 189 -42.23 4.81 8.60
CA GLU A 189 -42.71 5.92 7.77
C GLU A 189 -43.63 5.41 6.61
N TYR A 190 -43.24 4.26 6.03
CA TYR A 190 -43.95 3.66 4.84
C TYR A 190 -44.61 2.32 5.17
N ARG A 191 -45.44 2.29 6.20
CA ARG A 191 -46.17 1.06 6.65
C ARG A 191 -47.04 0.35 5.59
N HIS A 192 -47.21 0.95 4.43
CA HIS A 192 -48.07 0.49 3.34
C HIS A 192 -47.31 -0.10 2.14
N LEU A 193 -45.94 -0.18 2.19
CA LEU A 193 -45.16 -0.78 1.11
C LEU A 193 -45.01 -2.30 1.27
N GLU A 194 -45.13 -3.04 0.14
CA GLU A 194 -45.16 -4.50 0.10
C GLU A 194 -43.90 -5.17 0.68
N PHE A 195 -44.14 -6.30 1.33
CA PHE A 195 -43.19 -7.12 2.09
C PHE A 195 -41.94 -7.58 1.28
N ASN A 196 -42.03 -7.69 -0.04
CA ASN A 196 -40.97 -8.22 -0.90
C ASN A 196 -39.75 -7.30 -1.05
N THR A 197 -39.92 -6.01 -0.81
CA THR A 197 -38.83 -5.02 -0.87
C THR A 197 -37.94 -5.04 0.42
N ILE A 198 -38.44 -5.63 1.50
CA ILE A 198 -37.83 -5.62 2.84
C ILE A 198 -37.09 -6.93 3.15
N ILE A 199 -37.41 -8.04 2.46
CA ILE A 199 -36.82 -9.36 2.70
C ILE A 199 -35.26 -9.39 2.60
N PRO A 200 -34.57 -8.73 1.63
CA PRO A 200 -33.12 -8.69 1.59
C PRO A 200 -32.51 -8.06 2.84
N PHE A 201 -33.18 -7.05 3.41
CA PHE A 201 -32.73 -6.37 4.65
C PHE A 201 -32.91 -7.25 5.89
N ILE A 202 -34.02 -8.00 5.98
CA ILE A 202 -34.29 -8.90 7.12
C ILE A 202 -33.31 -10.08 7.16
N ARG A 203 -32.86 -10.60 6.02
CA ARG A 203 -31.83 -11.67 5.99
C ARG A 203 -30.46 -11.20 6.49
N LYS A 204 -30.07 -9.96 6.21
CA LYS A 204 -28.88 -9.31 6.81
C LYS A 204 -29.02 -9.12 8.33
N TYR A 205 -30.24 -8.91 8.81
CA TYR A 205 -30.58 -8.59 10.20
C TYR A 205 -30.17 -9.66 11.22
N LYS A 206 -30.43 -10.95 10.95
CA LYS A 206 -30.06 -12.06 11.85
C LYS A 206 -28.56 -12.20 12.06
N ILE A 207 -27.75 -11.71 11.13
CA ILE A 207 -26.30 -11.69 11.25
C ILE A 207 -25.83 -10.55 12.17
N ILE A 208 -26.62 -9.47 12.27
CA ILE A 208 -26.29 -8.26 13.04
C ILE A 208 -26.51 -8.45 14.54
N GLU A 209 -27.51 -9.24 14.98
CA GLU A 209 -27.77 -9.45 16.42
C GLU A 209 -26.59 -10.06 17.16
N GLY A 210 -25.85 -11.02 16.53
CA GLY A 210 -24.62 -11.54 17.10
C GLY A 210 -23.46 -10.54 17.14
N LYS A 211 -23.43 -9.58 16.19
CA LYS A 211 -22.39 -8.56 16.08
C LYS A 211 -22.64 -7.34 16.96
N LYS A 212 -23.89 -7.08 17.35
CA LYS A 212 -24.26 -5.96 18.23
C LYS A 212 -23.68 -6.07 19.64
N ALA A 213 -23.60 -7.28 20.17
CA ALA A 213 -22.95 -7.55 21.46
C ALA A 213 -21.44 -7.31 21.40
N PHE A 214 -20.82 -7.57 20.25
CA PHE A 214 -19.40 -7.34 20.00
C PHE A 214 -19.07 -5.84 19.91
N LEU A 215 -19.90 -5.02 19.25
CA LEU A 215 -19.72 -3.57 19.14
C LEU A 215 -19.82 -2.86 20.48
N LEU A 216 -20.74 -3.26 21.36
CA LEU A 216 -20.89 -2.67 22.68
C LEU A 216 -19.64 -2.88 23.56
N SER A 217 -18.86 -3.95 23.30
CA SER A 217 -17.58 -4.19 23.98
C SER A 217 -16.43 -3.32 23.45
N PHE A 218 -16.59 -2.63 22.31
CA PHE A 218 -15.57 -1.84 21.61
C PHE A 218 -15.81 -0.33 21.60
N ASN A 219 -16.95 0.16 22.11
CA ASN A 219 -17.28 1.59 22.13
C ASN A 219 -16.26 2.48 22.87
N ASN A 220 -15.28 1.91 23.55
CA ASN A 220 -14.21 2.62 24.22
C ASN A 220 -12.88 2.59 23.46
N ASN A 221 -12.84 2.10 22.21
CA ASN A 221 -11.59 2.03 21.45
C ASN A 221 -11.40 3.33 20.63
N THR A 222 -10.78 4.33 21.28
CA THR A 222 -10.45 5.64 20.70
C THR A 222 -9.62 5.53 19.41
N ASP A 223 -8.80 4.48 19.26
CA ASP A 223 -7.94 4.30 18.09
C ASP A 223 -8.73 4.08 16.80
N ILE A 224 -9.85 3.34 16.87
CA ILE A 224 -10.69 3.05 15.69
C ILE A 224 -11.48 4.29 15.27
N ILE A 225 -12.02 5.02 16.24
CA ILE A 225 -12.76 6.27 16.00
C ILE A 225 -11.83 7.30 15.37
N SER A 226 -10.60 7.42 15.87
CA SER A 226 -9.58 8.29 15.33
C SER A 226 -9.17 7.89 13.91
N LEU A 227 -9.00 6.59 13.62
CA LEU A 227 -8.71 6.12 12.25
C LEU A 227 -9.81 6.50 11.26
N LEU A 228 -11.07 6.29 11.64
CA LEU A 228 -12.22 6.64 10.78
C LEU A 228 -12.31 8.16 10.56
N HIS A 229 -11.98 8.95 11.58
CA HIS A 229 -11.92 10.41 11.45
C HIS A 229 -10.81 10.85 10.49
N ASP A 230 -9.60 10.27 10.60
CA ASP A 230 -8.47 10.60 9.73
C ASP A 230 -8.75 10.24 8.25
N ILE A 231 -9.44 9.11 8.01
CA ILE A 231 -9.86 8.68 6.66
C ILE A 231 -10.91 9.64 6.07
N GLN A 232 -11.76 10.28 6.89
CA GLN A 232 -12.78 11.22 6.42
C GLN A 232 -12.26 12.64 6.16
N THR A 233 -11.08 12.97 6.67
CA THR A 233 -10.47 14.31 6.54
C THR A 233 -9.40 14.40 5.44
N ASP A 234 -8.97 13.28 4.87
CA ASP A 234 -8.11 13.17 3.70
C ASP A 234 -8.95 13.01 2.41
#